data_4653114493f97e5a2745a6cddfaca47e
#
_entry.id   4653114493f97e5a2745a6cddfaca47e
#
_cell.length_a   1.000
_cell.length_b   1.000
_cell.length_c   1.000
_cell.angle_alpha   90.00
_cell.angle_beta   90.00
_cell.angle_gamma   90.00
#
_symmetry.space_group_name_H-M   'P 1'
#
loop_
_entity.id
_entity.type
_entity.pdbx_description
1 polymer ?
#
loop_
_entity_poly.entity_id
_entity_poly.type
_entity_poly.pdbx_seq_one_letter_code
_entity_poly.pdbx_strand_id
1 'polypeptide(L)'
;MEKIIKKKVNNILWNGINVISLLKQKNLIMEHTNETRKGNYITRTYQDESPSSPREDDNFGKMICFHNRYDLGDKHDYKSSMFGGWNEMKEQIEEDYNVGVILPLYLYDHSGITISTSSFSCQWDSGQVGWIFCTKEEMESSFMKLSGQDLIERSEVLLKGEVETYDQYLTGDVYGYRVFKVETCSQGHEHEEELDSCWGYYGEDECMKEGVSIMEYYLKDEVVV
;
A
#
# COMPACT_ATOMS: atom_id res chain seq x y z
N MET A 1 5.66 -3.54 -40.96
CA MET A 1 5.05 -2.94 -39.77
C MET A 1 5.67 -1.57 -39.42
N GLU A 2 6.98 -1.41 -39.38
CA GLU A 2 7.67 -0.14 -39.06
C GLU A 2 7.30 1.06 -39.93
N LYS A 3 7.13 0.88 -41.25
CA LYS A 3 6.72 1.96 -42.16
C LYS A 3 5.30 2.49 -41.90
N ILE A 4 4.40 1.66 -41.37
CA ILE A 4 3.02 2.03 -41.05
C ILE A 4 2.99 2.81 -39.73
N ILE A 5 3.83 2.47 -38.77
CA ILE A 5 3.96 3.15 -37.48
C ILE A 5 4.56 4.54 -37.69
N LYS A 6 5.66 4.69 -38.48
CA LYS A 6 6.26 5.99 -38.81
C LYS A 6 5.28 6.93 -39.52
N LYS A 7 4.45 6.43 -40.44
CA LYS A 7 3.44 7.24 -41.14
C LYS A 7 2.29 7.71 -40.24
N LYS A 8 1.91 6.89 -39.21
CA LYS A 8 0.92 7.29 -38.19
C LYS A 8 1.49 8.33 -37.19
N VAL A 9 2.75 8.17 -36.76
CA VAL A 9 3.42 9.10 -35.86
C VAL A 9 3.55 10.49 -36.49
N ASN A 10 3.95 10.58 -37.75
CA ASN A 10 4.05 11.86 -38.46
C ASN A 10 2.70 12.57 -38.67
N ASN A 11 1.59 11.84 -38.85
CA ASN A 11 0.25 12.44 -38.94
C ASN A 11 -0.29 12.91 -37.55
N ILE A 12 0.17 12.32 -36.46
CA ILE A 12 -0.23 12.71 -35.08
C ILE A 12 0.49 14.01 -34.68
N LEU A 13 1.76 14.18 -35.08
CA LEU A 13 2.52 15.41 -34.83
C LEU A 13 1.91 16.63 -35.56
N TRP A 14 1.24 16.42 -36.68
CA TRP A 14 0.59 17.49 -37.43
C TRP A 14 -0.68 18.05 -36.78
N ASN A 15 -1.33 17.26 -35.91
CA ASN A 15 -2.56 17.66 -35.22
C ASN A 15 -2.32 18.23 -33.80
N GLY A 16 -1.09 18.56 -33.43
CA GLY A 16 -0.76 19.16 -32.12
C GLY A 16 -0.95 18.27 -30.91
N ILE A 17 -1.18 16.97 -31.12
CA ILE A 17 -1.32 16.00 -30.03
C ILE A 17 0.07 15.48 -29.66
N ASN A 18 0.47 15.72 -28.43
CA ASN A 18 1.74 15.23 -27.90
C ASN A 18 1.73 13.68 -27.84
N VAL A 19 2.66 13.05 -28.59
CA VAL A 19 2.79 11.57 -28.62
C VAL A 19 3.00 10.99 -27.22
N ILE A 20 3.72 11.70 -26.36
CA ILE A 20 3.93 11.32 -24.95
C ILE A 20 2.59 11.28 -24.21
N SER A 21 1.69 12.27 -24.43
CA SER A 21 0.35 12.29 -23.85
C SER A 21 -0.52 11.09 -24.30
N LEU A 22 -0.40 10.70 -25.57
CA LEU A 22 -1.12 9.53 -26.11
C LEU A 22 -0.57 8.19 -25.59
N LEU A 23 0.73 8.11 -25.36
CA LEU A 23 1.37 6.94 -24.75
C LEU A 23 1.02 6.83 -23.27
N LYS A 24 0.95 7.97 -22.55
CA LYS A 24 0.43 8.03 -21.17
C LYS A 24 -1.04 7.61 -21.09
N GLN A 25 -1.90 8.11 -22.01
CA GLN A 25 -3.32 7.70 -22.07
C GLN A 25 -3.54 6.21 -22.38
N LYS A 26 -2.52 5.52 -22.92
CA LYS A 26 -2.57 4.07 -23.22
C LYS A 26 -1.84 3.23 -22.19
N ASN A 27 -1.41 3.77 -21.04
CA ASN A 27 -0.58 3.07 -20.03
C ASN A 27 0.67 2.42 -20.65
N LEU A 28 1.27 3.04 -21.66
CA LEU A 28 2.45 2.52 -22.35
C LEU A 28 3.77 3.05 -21.78
N ILE A 29 3.71 4.10 -20.92
CA ILE A 29 4.86 4.65 -20.19
C ILE A 29 4.41 4.89 -18.76
N MET A 30 4.86 4.08 -17.83
CA MET A 30 4.73 4.36 -16.40
C MET A 30 5.72 5.47 -16.04
N GLU A 31 5.24 6.54 -15.42
CA GLU A 31 6.11 7.55 -14.82
C GLU A 31 6.58 7.04 -13.46
N HIS A 32 7.89 7.05 -13.24
CA HIS A 32 8.44 6.79 -11.91
C HIS A 32 8.17 8.01 -11.00
N THR A 33 7.96 7.73 -9.74
CA THR A 33 7.72 8.73 -8.69
C THR A 33 9.04 9.22 -8.09
N ASN A 34 10.04 8.34 -8.01
CA ASN A 34 11.36 8.65 -7.48
C ASN A 34 12.45 7.82 -8.19
N GLU A 35 13.71 8.30 -8.15
CA GLU A 35 14.86 7.66 -8.79
C GLU A 35 16.12 7.79 -7.95
N THR A 36 16.89 6.72 -7.83
CA THR A 36 18.23 6.72 -7.25
C THR A 36 19.21 6.03 -8.19
N ARG A 37 20.38 6.66 -8.45
CA ARG A 37 21.42 6.12 -9.34
C ARG A 37 22.73 5.92 -8.57
N LYS A 38 23.36 4.75 -8.77
CA LYS A 38 24.73 4.44 -8.31
C LYS A 38 25.53 3.78 -9.43
N GLY A 39 26.52 4.49 -9.96
CA GLY A 39 27.31 4.02 -11.10
C GLY A 39 26.42 3.76 -12.33
N ASN A 40 26.45 2.54 -12.85
CA ASN A 40 25.67 2.10 -14.01
C ASN A 40 24.32 1.48 -13.62
N TYR A 41 23.87 1.66 -12.38
CA TYR A 41 22.61 1.11 -11.90
C TYR A 41 21.64 2.21 -11.50
N ILE A 42 20.37 1.97 -11.76
CA ILE A 42 19.27 2.88 -11.41
C ILE A 42 18.19 2.07 -10.70
N THR A 43 17.69 2.59 -9.59
CA THR A 43 16.45 2.14 -8.96
C THR A 43 15.39 3.21 -9.13
N ARG A 44 14.20 2.82 -9.58
CA ARG A 44 13.03 3.70 -9.69
C ARG A 44 11.86 3.12 -8.94
N THR A 45 11.10 3.98 -8.28
CA THR A 45 9.79 3.64 -7.69
C THR A 45 8.65 4.08 -8.60
N TYR A 46 7.56 3.34 -8.53
CA TYR A 46 6.35 3.57 -9.31
C TYR A 46 5.14 3.35 -8.41
N GLN A 47 4.13 4.20 -8.54
CA GLN A 47 2.87 3.95 -7.83
C GLN A 47 2.22 2.66 -8.35
N ASP A 48 1.73 1.83 -7.43
CA ASP A 48 0.96 0.64 -7.79
C ASP A 48 -0.50 1.04 -8.08
N GLU A 49 -0.92 0.89 -9.33
CA GLU A 49 -2.28 1.28 -9.76
C GLU A 49 -3.35 0.24 -9.40
N SER A 50 -2.96 -0.94 -8.94
CA SER A 50 -3.89 -2.05 -8.66
C SER A 50 -3.38 -2.93 -7.51
N PRO A 51 -3.06 -2.36 -6.34
CA PRO A 51 -2.56 -3.13 -5.22
C PRO A 51 -3.63 -4.08 -4.66
N SER A 52 -3.20 -5.23 -4.15
CA SER A 52 -4.06 -6.10 -3.36
C SER A 52 -4.34 -5.48 -2.00
N SER A 53 -5.53 -5.73 -1.44
CA SER A 53 -5.84 -5.26 -0.10
C SER A 53 -5.01 -6.01 0.94
N PRO A 54 -4.39 -5.33 1.92
CA PRO A 54 -3.67 -6.00 3.00
C PRO A 54 -4.60 -6.79 3.92
N ARG A 55 -5.93 -6.57 3.78
CA ARG A 55 -6.94 -7.35 4.52
C ARG A 55 -7.25 -8.71 3.89
N GLU A 56 -6.64 -9.04 2.73
CA GLU A 56 -6.70 -10.37 2.12
C GLU A 56 -5.63 -11.33 2.66
N ASP A 57 -4.64 -10.80 3.37
CA ASP A 57 -3.57 -11.57 4.01
C ASP A 57 -3.96 -12.08 5.40
N ASP A 58 -3.10 -12.93 6.00
CA ASP A 58 -3.23 -13.38 7.39
C ASP A 58 -2.87 -12.23 8.34
N ASN A 59 -3.87 -11.56 8.88
CA ASN A 59 -3.72 -10.42 9.78
C ASN A 59 -3.82 -10.86 11.26
N PHE A 60 -3.12 -10.13 12.12
CA PHE A 60 -3.20 -10.32 13.58
C PHE A 60 -4.55 -9.83 14.13
N GLY A 61 -5.06 -8.71 13.63
CA GLY A 61 -6.32 -8.13 14.05
C GLY A 61 -7.45 -8.37 13.06
N LYS A 62 -8.68 -8.43 13.54
CA LYS A 62 -9.90 -8.44 12.74
C LYS A 62 -10.55 -7.06 12.72
N MET A 63 -10.83 -6.53 11.53
CA MET A 63 -11.51 -5.24 11.31
C MET A 63 -12.97 -5.45 10.95
N ILE A 64 -13.89 -4.96 11.77
CA ILE A 64 -15.34 -4.97 11.49
C ILE A 64 -15.79 -3.53 11.27
N CYS A 65 -16.15 -3.20 10.02
CA CYS A 65 -16.50 -1.85 9.61
C CYS A 65 -17.91 -1.78 9.00
N PHE A 66 -18.56 -0.63 9.18
CA PHE A 66 -19.79 -0.27 8.49
C PHE A 66 -19.64 1.09 7.83
N HIS A 67 -19.84 1.13 6.51
CA HIS A 67 -19.91 2.37 5.76
C HIS A 67 -20.93 2.26 4.62
N ASN A 68 -21.59 3.38 4.28
CA ASN A 68 -22.66 3.35 3.29
C ASN A 68 -22.17 3.29 1.83
N ARG A 69 -20.95 3.72 1.57
CA ARG A 69 -20.37 3.87 0.22
C ARG A 69 -19.19 2.95 -0.06
N TYR A 70 -18.49 2.52 0.97
CA TYR A 70 -17.23 1.76 0.84
C TYR A 70 -17.36 0.42 1.55
N ASP A 71 -16.81 -0.62 0.94
CA ASP A 71 -16.61 -1.92 1.57
C ASP A 71 -15.26 -1.89 2.29
N LEU A 72 -15.26 -1.79 3.62
CA LEU A 72 -14.09 -1.56 4.45
C LEU A 72 -13.88 -2.71 5.43
N GLY A 73 -12.60 -2.97 5.73
CA GLY A 73 -12.19 -3.99 6.70
C GLY A 73 -12.39 -5.41 6.18
N ASP A 74 -12.63 -6.33 7.10
CA ASP A 74 -12.78 -7.76 6.82
C ASP A 74 -14.23 -8.13 6.54
N LYS A 75 -14.43 -9.24 5.85
CA LYS A 75 -15.77 -9.81 5.65
C LYS A 75 -16.34 -10.31 6.98
N HIS A 76 -17.58 -9.93 7.29
CA HIS A 76 -18.27 -10.32 8.50
C HIS A 76 -19.78 -10.44 8.29
N ASP A 77 -20.48 -11.14 9.20
CA ASP A 77 -21.93 -11.37 9.13
C ASP A 77 -22.76 -10.34 9.89
N TYR A 78 -22.14 -9.44 10.64
CA TYR A 78 -22.85 -8.39 11.38
C TYR A 78 -23.51 -7.40 10.42
N LYS A 79 -24.67 -6.88 10.86
CA LYS A 79 -25.39 -5.80 10.16
C LYS A 79 -25.51 -4.61 11.11
N SER A 80 -25.32 -3.40 10.59
CA SER A 80 -25.43 -2.16 11.40
C SER A 80 -26.77 -2.02 12.12
N SER A 81 -27.84 -2.57 11.55
CA SER A 81 -29.20 -2.56 12.16
C SER A 81 -29.34 -3.49 13.37
N MET A 82 -28.36 -4.31 13.67
CA MET A 82 -28.36 -5.20 14.87
C MET A 82 -27.98 -4.44 16.13
N PHE A 83 -27.42 -3.22 16.02
CA PHE A 83 -26.88 -2.45 17.12
C PHE A 83 -27.50 -1.07 17.22
N GLY A 84 -27.77 -0.61 18.45
CA GLY A 84 -28.19 0.75 18.74
C GLY A 84 -27.07 1.79 18.70
N GLY A 85 -25.79 1.34 18.61
CA GLY A 85 -24.62 2.19 18.52
C GLY A 85 -23.32 1.41 18.65
N TRP A 86 -22.21 2.14 18.59
CA TRP A 86 -20.86 1.55 18.62
C TRP A 86 -20.53 0.79 19.91
N ASN A 87 -21.05 1.22 21.06
CA ASN A 87 -20.83 0.55 22.34
C ASN A 87 -21.50 -0.81 22.39
N GLU A 88 -22.75 -0.92 21.94
CA GLU A 88 -23.47 -2.19 21.87
C GLU A 88 -22.80 -3.16 20.89
N MET A 89 -22.32 -2.65 19.75
CA MET A 89 -21.51 -3.44 18.82
C MET A 89 -20.21 -3.95 19.46
N LYS A 90 -19.53 -3.11 20.25
CA LYS A 90 -18.32 -3.51 20.97
C LYS A 90 -18.60 -4.64 21.97
N GLU A 91 -19.67 -4.49 22.78
CA GLU A 91 -20.08 -5.51 23.76
C GLU A 91 -20.39 -6.85 23.06
N GLN A 92 -21.07 -6.83 21.92
CA GLN A 92 -21.34 -8.03 21.16
C GLN A 92 -20.07 -8.68 20.59
N ILE A 93 -19.11 -7.89 20.07
CA ILE A 93 -17.81 -8.41 19.61
C ILE A 93 -17.07 -9.06 20.80
N GLU A 94 -17.06 -8.43 21.97
CA GLU A 94 -16.40 -8.94 23.16
C GLU A 94 -17.03 -10.25 23.65
N GLU A 95 -18.36 -10.43 23.47
CA GLU A 95 -19.06 -11.68 23.78
C GLU A 95 -18.74 -12.79 22.78
N ASP A 96 -18.71 -12.46 21.47
CA ASP A 96 -18.54 -13.44 20.40
C ASP A 96 -17.09 -13.96 20.27
N TYR A 97 -16.08 -13.13 20.62
CA TYR A 97 -14.66 -13.38 20.28
C TYR A 97 -13.74 -13.28 21.49
N ASN A 98 -13.93 -13.68 22.64
CA ASN A 98 -12.94 -13.66 23.75
C ASN A 98 -11.82 -12.60 23.56
N VAL A 99 -12.24 -11.35 23.36
CA VAL A 99 -11.36 -10.22 22.94
C VAL A 99 -10.26 -9.97 23.97
N GLY A 100 -9.04 -9.77 23.48
CA GLY A 100 -7.88 -9.36 24.27
C GLY A 100 -7.66 -7.85 24.23
N VAL A 101 -7.63 -7.28 23.01
CA VAL A 101 -7.50 -5.83 22.75
C VAL A 101 -8.51 -5.44 21.68
N ILE A 102 -9.15 -4.29 21.83
CA ILE A 102 -10.08 -3.70 20.84
C ILE A 102 -9.86 -2.20 20.75
N LEU A 103 -9.75 -1.67 19.52
CA LEU A 103 -9.54 -0.27 19.23
C LEU A 103 -10.63 0.23 18.28
N PRO A 104 -11.10 1.49 18.44
CA PRO A 104 -12.06 2.07 17.52
C PRO A 104 -11.41 2.39 16.18
N LEU A 105 -12.21 2.35 15.11
CA LEU A 105 -11.82 2.77 13.77
C LEU A 105 -12.62 4.01 13.37
N TYR A 106 -11.91 5.06 12.96
CA TYR A 106 -12.48 6.31 12.47
C TYR A 106 -12.11 6.49 11.01
N LEU A 107 -13.04 6.97 10.20
CA LEU A 107 -12.83 7.32 8.79
C LEU A 107 -12.98 8.84 8.64
N TYR A 108 -12.11 9.44 7.85
CA TYR A 108 -12.25 10.78 7.29
C TYR A 108 -12.47 10.66 5.79
N ASP A 109 -13.56 11.27 5.27
CA ASP A 109 -14.04 11.14 3.91
C ASP A 109 -14.20 12.51 3.25
N HIS A 110 -13.09 13.05 2.71
CA HIS A 110 -13.05 14.33 2.02
C HIS A 110 -12.08 14.29 0.84
N SER A 111 -12.61 14.18 -0.39
CA SER A 111 -11.83 14.04 -1.64
C SER A 111 -10.92 12.80 -1.72
N GLY A 112 -11.12 11.85 -0.84
CA GLY A 112 -10.42 10.61 -0.58
C GLY A 112 -10.80 10.12 0.80
N ILE A 113 -10.40 8.91 1.15
CA ILE A 113 -10.69 8.32 2.46
C ILE A 113 -9.38 8.03 3.18
N THR A 114 -9.36 8.26 4.49
CA THR A 114 -8.28 7.85 5.39
C THR A 114 -8.88 7.26 6.67
N ILE A 115 -8.24 6.22 7.21
CA ILE A 115 -8.70 5.49 8.39
C ILE A 115 -7.66 5.57 9.52
N SER A 116 -8.13 5.60 10.75
CA SER A 116 -7.25 5.69 11.93
C SER A 116 -7.91 5.06 13.16
N THR A 117 -7.10 4.67 14.15
CA THR A 117 -7.58 4.30 15.48
C THR A 117 -7.86 5.52 16.38
N SER A 118 -7.51 6.72 15.92
CA SER A 118 -7.76 7.99 16.59
C SER A 118 -8.76 8.84 15.83
N SER A 119 -9.61 9.57 16.54
CA SER A 119 -10.60 10.46 15.92
C SER A 119 -9.93 11.64 15.21
N PHE A 120 -10.51 12.05 14.08
CA PHE A 120 -10.10 13.23 13.33
C PHE A 120 -10.69 14.52 13.93
N SER A 121 -10.03 15.64 13.70
CA SER A 121 -10.47 16.95 14.20
C SER A 121 -11.72 17.50 13.47
N CYS A 122 -11.95 17.09 12.23
CA CYS A 122 -13.10 17.51 11.43
C CYS A 122 -14.31 16.63 11.73
N GLN A 123 -15.28 17.15 12.46
CA GLN A 123 -16.50 16.39 12.83
C GLN A 123 -17.51 16.23 11.69
N TRP A 124 -17.40 17.02 10.61
CA TRP A 124 -18.35 17.01 9.50
C TRP A 124 -18.10 15.90 8.50
N ASP A 125 -16.80 15.63 8.26
CA ASP A 125 -16.36 14.67 7.24
C ASP A 125 -15.74 13.42 7.87
N SER A 126 -15.84 13.25 9.19
CA SER A 126 -15.30 12.09 9.88
C SER A 126 -16.26 11.51 10.94
N GLY A 127 -16.10 10.22 11.19
CA GLY A 127 -16.85 9.51 12.21
C GLY A 127 -16.28 8.13 12.49
N GLN A 128 -16.75 7.52 13.56
CA GLN A 128 -16.43 6.12 13.81
C GLN A 128 -17.10 5.24 12.75
N VAL A 129 -16.37 4.24 12.25
CA VAL A 129 -16.85 3.31 11.22
C VAL A 129 -16.78 1.85 11.68
N GLY A 130 -16.12 1.57 12.80
CA GLY A 130 -16.01 0.19 13.27
C GLY A 130 -15.03 0.00 14.41
N TRP A 131 -14.53 -1.23 14.48
CA TRP A 131 -13.59 -1.70 15.47
C TRP A 131 -12.54 -2.62 14.83
N ILE A 132 -11.29 -2.52 15.29
CA ILE A 132 -10.26 -3.55 15.08
C ILE A 132 -9.95 -4.21 16.42
N PHE A 133 -9.82 -5.53 16.43
CA PHE A 133 -9.55 -6.29 17.65
C PHE A 133 -8.72 -7.53 17.37
N CYS A 134 -8.09 -8.05 18.42
CA CYS A 134 -7.51 -9.38 18.47
C CYS A 134 -8.05 -10.16 19.66
N THR A 135 -8.07 -11.47 19.55
CA THR A 135 -8.46 -12.38 20.65
C THR A 135 -7.29 -12.59 21.62
N LYS A 136 -7.60 -13.08 22.84
CA LYS A 136 -6.56 -13.46 23.80
C LYS A 136 -5.68 -14.59 23.26
N GLU A 137 -6.26 -15.53 22.50
CA GLU A 137 -5.53 -16.66 21.91
C GLU A 137 -4.51 -16.18 20.86
N GLU A 138 -4.90 -15.23 19.98
CA GLU A 138 -3.99 -14.62 19.01
C GLU A 138 -2.84 -13.87 19.70
N MET A 139 -3.14 -13.11 20.76
CA MET A 139 -2.12 -12.42 21.56
C MET A 139 -1.11 -13.41 22.16
N GLU A 140 -1.59 -14.43 22.84
CA GLU A 140 -0.76 -15.42 23.52
C GLU A 140 0.09 -16.26 22.54
N SER A 141 -0.49 -16.63 21.40
CA SER A 141 0.22 -17.40 20.36
C SER A 141 1.30 -16.58 19.66
N SER A 142 1.03 -15.32 19.38
CA SER A 142 1.98 -14.42 18.69
C SER A 142 3.11 -13.95 19.59
N PHE A 143 2.87 -13.83 20.90
CA PHE A 143 3.81 -13.27 21.87
C PHE A 143 4.07 -14.16 23.07
N MET A 144 4.42 -15.41 22.85
CA MET A 144 4.62 -16.45 23.89
C MET A 144 5.53 -16.06 25.08
N LYS A 145 6.36 -15.00 24.93
CA LYS A 145 7.29 -14.53 25.97
C LYS A 145 6.80 -13.29 26.72
N LEU A 146 5.68 -12.70 26.30
CA LEU A 146 5.10 -11.52 26.93
C LEU A 146 3.90 -11.93 27.80
N SER A 147 3.60 -11.11 28.80
CA SER A 147 2.43 -11.32 29.67
C SER A 147 1.98 -9.99 30.28
N GLY A 148 0.74 -9.96 30.79
CA GLY A 148 0.20 -8.80 31.46
C GLY A 148 0.18 -7.54 30.57
N GLN A 149 0.66 -6.43 31.12
CA GLN A 149 0.61 -5.12 30.43
C GLN A 149 1.47 -5.08 29.17
N ASP A 150 2.66 -5.69 29.18
CA ASP A 150 3.56 -5.73 28.01
C ASP A 150 2.91 -6.44 26.80
N LEU A 151 2.14 -7.50 27.06
CA LEU A 151 1.39 -8.22 26.02
C LEU A 151 0.29 -7.35 25.41
N ILE A 152 -0.45 -6.60 26.25
CA ILE A 152 -1.49 -5.67 25.80
C ILE A 152 -0.89 -4.56 24.92
N GLU A 153 0.16 -3.88 25.42
CA GLU A 153 0.81 -2.79 24.70
C GLU A 153 1.38 -3.24 23.35
N ARG A 154 1.99 -4.41 23.30
CA ARG A 154 2.51 -4.97 22.04
C ARG A 154 1.41 -5.30 21.05
N SER A 155 0.29 -5.85 21.52
CA SER A 155 -0.87 -6.13 20.67
C SER A 155 -1.51 -4.86 20.14
N GLU A 156 -1.62 -3.79 20.95
CA GLU A 156 -2.09 -2.49 20.49
C GLU A 156 -1.20 -1.89 19.39
N VAL A 157 0.13 -2.01 19.53
CA VAL A 157 1.09 -1.54 18.51
C VAL A 157 0.88 -2.26 17.19
N LEU A 158 0.66 -3.59 17.20
CA LEU A 158 0.38 -4.34 15.99
C LEU A 158 -0.94 -3.93 15.34
N LEU A 159 -2.02 -3.86 16.13
CA LEU A 159 -3.32 -3.44 15.60
C LEU A 159 -3.26 -2.04 14.97
N LYS A 160 -2.52 -1.10 15.57
CA LYS A 160 -2.31 0.23 15.02
C LYS A 160 -1.52 0.19 13.71
N GLY A 161 -0.45 -0.63 13.65
CA GLY A 161 0.34 -0.83 12.45
C GLY A 161 -0.47 -1.43 11.28
N GLU A 162 -1.36 -2.38 11.55
CA GLU A 162 -2.28 -2.91 10.53
C GLU A 162 -3.26 -1.84 10.00
N VAL A 163 -3.75 -0.96 10.88
CA VAL A 163 -4.59 0.16 10.46
C VAL A 163 -3.81 1.17 9.61
N GLU A 164 -2.56 1.47 9.97
CA GLU A 164 -1.67 2.35 9.20
C GLU A 164 -1.39 1.76 7.80
N THR A 165 -1.09 0.46 7.71
CA THR A 165 -0.91 -0.23 6.42
C THR A 165 -2.20 -0.21 5.59
N TYR A 166 -3.35 -0.42 6.22
CA TYR A 166 -4.63 -0.35 5.53
C TYR A 166 -4.98 1.07 5.07
N ASP A 167 -4.59 2.09 5.83
CA ASP A 167 -4.71 3.49 5.43
C ASP A 167 -3.86 3.82 4.19
N GLN A 168 -2.62 3.33 4.13
CA GLN A 168 -1.76 3.46 2.96
C GLN A 168 -2.41 2.82 1.72
N TYR A 169 -3.03 1.65 1.86
CA TYR A 169 -3.80 1.04 0.79
C TYR A 169 -4.98 1.91 0.33
N LEU A 170 -5.78 2.41 1.27
CA LEU A 170 -6.96 3.22 0.97
C LEU A 170 -6.62 4.58 0.34
N THR A 171 -5.48 5.16 0.71
CA THR A 171 -4.97 6.43 0.16
C THR A 171 -4.19 6.27 -1.13
N GLY A 172 -3.87 5.02 -1.53
CA GLY A 172 -3.06 4.71 -2.71
C GLY A 172 -1.57 4.92 -2.49
N ASP A 173 -1.10 4.97 -1.24
CA ASP A 173 0.32 5.05 -0.87
C ASP A 173 0.99 3.66 -0.97
N VAL A 174 0.87 3.04 -2.16
CA VAL A 174 1.41 1.70 -2.47
C VAL A 174 2.28 1.79 -3.73
N TYR A 175 3.45 1.18 -3.68
CA TYR A 175 4.48 1.31 -4.70
C TYR A 175 5.11 -0.03 -5.09
N GLY A 176 5.78 0.00 -6.26
CA GLY A 176 6.73 -1.00 -6.67
C GLY A 176 8.05 -0.38 -7.08
N TYR A 177 9.14 -1.14 -7.00
CA TYR A 177 10.42 -0.72 -7.53
C TYR A 177 10.81 -1.51 -8.78
N ARG A 178 11.67 -0.91 -9.60
CA ARG A 178 12.40 -1.57 -10.68
C ARG A 178 13.86 -1.16 -10.63
N VAL A 179 14.76 -2.14 -10.77
CA VAL A 179 16.21 -1.94 -10.83
C VAL A 179 16.69 -2.15 -12.25
N PHE A 180 17.47 -1.21 -12.76
CA PHE A 180 18.01 -1.25 -14.11
C PHE A 180 19.53 -1.19 -14.10
N LYS A 181 20.16 -1.91 -15.05
CA LYS A 181 21.55 -1.67 -15.47
C LYS A 181 21.53 -0.77 -16.69
N VAL A 182 22.41 0.23 -16.70
CA VAL A 182 22.56 1.20 -17.78
C VAL A 182 23.84 0.93 -18.53
N GLU A 183 23.75 0.69 -19.84
CA GLU A 183 24.88 0.57 -20.73
C GLU A 183 24.91 1.70 -21.74
N THR A 184 26.07 2.34 -21.91
CA THR A 184 26.24 3.40 -22.89
C THR A 184 26.86 2.83 -24.17
N CYS A 185 26.17 2.94 -25.30
CA CYS A 185 26.70 2.49 -26.59
C CYS A 185 27.80 3.43 -27.11
N SER A 186 28.52 3.03 -28.15
CA SER A 186 29.62 3.81 -28.78
C SER A 186 29.18 5.18 -29.33
N GLN A 187 27.88 5.41 -29.48
CA GLN A 187 27.30 6.68 -29.94
C GLN A 187 26.85 7.58 -28.77
N GLY A 188 27.06 7.14 -27.51
CA GLY A 188 26.69 7.89 -26.30
C GLY A 188 25.22 7.75 -25.88
N HIS A 189 24.46 6.82 -26.46
CA HIS A 189 23.08 6.56 -26.02
C HIS A 189 23.08 5.55 -24.86
N GLU A 190 22.31 5.85 -23.82
CA GLU A 190 22.07 4.93 -22.70
C GLU A 190 20.98 3.92 -23.09
N HIS A 191 21.20 2.68 -22.72
CA HIS A 191 20.26 1.56 -22.82
C HIS A 191 20.06 0.99 -21.44
N GLU A 192 18.79 0.83 -21.03
CA GLU A 192 18.42 0.30 -19.73
C GLU A 192 18.00 -1.16 -19.89
N GLU A 193 18.58 -2.03 -19.09
CA GLU A 193 18.19 -3.43 -18.93
C GLU A 193 17.60 -3.60 -17.54
N GLU A 194 16.35 -4.05 -17.44
CA GLU A 194 15.71 -4.36 -16.17
C GLU A 194 16.27 -5.63 -15.57
N LEU A 195 16.75 -5.55 -14.34
CA LEU A 195 17.35 -6.66 -13.61
C LEU A 195 16.40 -7.27 -12.58
N ASP A 196 15.60 -6.43 -11.93
CA ASP A 196 14.71 -6.84 -10.83
C ASP A 196 13.54 -5.89 -10.70
N SER A 197 12.41 -6.38 -10.18
CA SER A 197 11.26 -5.57 -9.81
C SER A 197 10.39 -6.28 -8.77
N CYS A 198 9.79 -5.49 -7.86
CA CYS A 198 8.82 -5.98 -6.90
C CYS A 198 7.77 -4.91 -6.60
N TRP A 199 6.54 -5.34 -6.29
CA TRP A 199 5.36 -4.49 -6.11
C TRP A 199 4.70 -4.76 -4.76
N GLY A 200 3.77 -3.87 -4.36
CA GLY A 200 2.99 -4.04 -3.14
C GLY A 200 3.66 -3.53 -1.87
N TYR A 201 4.60 -2.57 -1.98
CA TYR A 201 5.20 -1.90 -0.83
C TYR A 201 4.30 -0.77 -0.35
N TYR A 202 3.97 -0.78 0.93
CA TYR A 202 3.24 0.30 1.58
C TYR A 202 4.22 1.39 2.00
N GLY A 203 4.06 2.60 1.40
CA GLY A 203 4.96 3.73 1.55
C GLY A 203 6.14 3.72 0.56
N GLU A 204 6.37 4.87 -0.10
CA GLU A 204 7.41 5.01 -1.12
C GLU A 204 8.83 4.87 -0.56
N ASP A 205 9.07 5.37 0.65
CA ASP A 205 10.40 5.34 1.27
C ASP A 205 10.89 3.90 1.52
N GLU A 206 10.01 3.02 2.02
CA GLU A 206 10.36 1.61 2.23
C GLU A 206 10.55 0.87 0.90
N CYS A 207 9.74 1.18 -0.11
CA CYS A 207 9.89 0.65 -1.47
C CYS A 207 11.24 1.04 -2.07
N MET A 208 11.61 2.34 -2.01
CA MET A 208 12.89 2.82 -2.52
C MET A 208 14.08 2.21 -1.76
N LYS A 209 13.99 2.08 -0.45
CA LYS A 209 15.03 1.49 0.38
C LYS A 209 15.30 0.02 0.00
N GLU A 210 14.26 -0.76 -0.22
CA GLU A 210 14.39 -2.15 -0.68
C GLU A 210 15.00 -2.21 -2.09
N GLY A 211 14.49 -1.43 -3.04
CA GLY A 211 15.02 -1.36 -4.39
C GLY A 211 16.51 -0.94 -4.43
N VAL A 212 16.92 0.00 -3.56
CA VAL A 212 18.34 0.37 -3.41
C VAL A 212 19.16 -0.76 -2.81
N SER A 213 18.61 -1.53 -1.87
CA SER A 213 19.29 -2.71 -1.29
C SER A 213 19.58 -3.77 -2.37
N ILE A 214 18.61 -4.04 -3.24
CA ILE A 214 18.75 -4.93 -4.40
C ILE A 214 19.78 -4.39 -5.39
N MET A 215 19.75 -3.09 -5.71
CA MET A 215 20.76 -2.46 -6.58
C MET A 215 22.16 -2.61 -6.02
N GLU A 216 22.35 -2.46 -4.70
CA GLU A 216 23.65 -2.64 -4.04
C GLU A 216 24.14 -4.10 -4.07
N TYR A 217 23.24 -5.07 -4.10
CA TYR A 217 23.60 -6.47 -4.31
C TYR A 217 24.23 -6.66 -5.69
N TYR A 218 23.62 -6.16 -6.77
CA TYR A 218 24.18 -6.23 -8.13
C TYR A 218 25.51 -5.49 -8.28
N LEU A 219 25.66 -4.33 -7.63
CA LEU A 219 26.91 -3.56 -7.62
C LEU A 219 28.09 -4.34 -7.00
N LYS A 220 27.83 -5.14 -5.95
CA LYS A 220 28.85 -5.94 -5.29
C LYS A 220 29.30 -7.14 -6.15
N ASP A 221 28.38 -7.77 -6.84
CA ASP A 221 28.68 -8.91 -7.71
C ASP A 221 29.58 -8.52 -8.88
N GLU A 222 29.45 -7.30 -9.45
CA GLU A 222 30.37 -6.83 -10.50
C GLU A 222 31.83 -6.59 -10.01
N VAL A 223 32.03 -6.30 -8.73
CA VAL A 223 33.37 -6.01 -8.18
C VAL A 223 34.16 -7.30 -7.89
N VAL A 224 33.49 -8.45 -7.86
CA VAL A 224 34.12 -9.76 -7.51
C VAL A 224 34.57 -10.54 -8.76
N VAL A 225 34.25 -10.06 -9.97
CA VAL A 225 34.67 -10.64 -11.26
C VAL A 225 35.81 -9.83 -11.84
#